data_4fa646b7c731595bfb8df170243fef32
#
_entry.id   4fa646b7c731595bfb8df170243fef32
#
_cell.length_a   1.000
_cell.length_b   1.000
_cell.length_c   1.000
_cell.angle_alpha   90.00
_cell.angle_beta   90.00
_cell.angle_gamma   90.00
#
_symmetry.space_group_name_H-M   'P 1'
#
loop_
_entity.id
_entity.type
_entity.pdbx_description
1 polymer ?
#
loop_
_entity_poly.entity_id
_entity_poly.type
_entity_poly.pdbx_seq_one_letter_code
_entity_poly.pdbx_strand_id
1 'polypeptide(L)'
;MGLLRLLVLAVLASEPRAAGGAETVGNSSEGLLEFSVGKFRYFTLKRPSPEEAILRHISSNVTFLIFQIHSQYQNTTISFSETLLPNASGTGTDKGLVFILRPEQSMCTWHLATLDAKPVQNVAIPLSYSERDPIPGGCNLEFDLDIDPNIYLEYNFFETTIKFAPANLGYARGADPPPCDIQTGQGSRWRLQYDVYQYFLPENDLTEEALLTHLQRMAEVPQVKASAVKVVTLTANDKTSVSFSSLRGQGVIYNVIVRDPFLNTSAAYVPAHTYTCSFVTTEGNCSSLGRVSSKVFFTLFALLGLFICFFGHRFWKTELFFMGFIFVGFFFYILITRLTLLTYDVLLALTAVAGSVGGVFLAAVWWRFGVLAPCLLCVGLVLGFLVSSVTFFTPLGNLKLFRDDAIFWVTFSCIAVVIPLVFTGCLRILNILSCGLVGSYSVVLAIHSYLYTSLSYITLNVLKRALHVDFRGAFLNVPFQTNDFIILAVWGMLAVSGITFQIRRERGRPFFPPHPYKLWKRERERRVTNILDPSHHIPPLRERLRGRLAQIKELFRKEQPAGERTPLLL
;
A
#
# COMPACT_ATOMS: atom_id res chain seq x y z
N MET A 1 27.06 15.85 4.46
CA MET A 1 27.27 14.62 3.66
C MET A 1 27.56 13.36 4.51
N GLY A 2 28.09 13.46 5.70
CA GLY A 2 28.35 12.31 6.59
C GLY A 2 27.08 11.65 7.16
N LEU A 3 26.09 12.46 7.56
CA LEU A 3 24.85 11.97 8.18
C LEU A 3 23.96 11.17 7.20
N LEU A 4 23.94 11.56 5.93
CA LEU A 4 23.16 10.86 4.89
C LEU A 4 23.76 9.48 4.55
N ARG A 5 25.09 9.37 4.58
CA ARG A 5 25.79 8.07 4.42
C ARG A 5 25.59 7.14 5.61
N LEU A 6 25.53 7.67 6.83
CA LEU A 6 25.25 6.89 8.03
C LEU A 6 23.80 6.38 8.06
N LEU A 7 22.81 7.17 7.63
CA LEU A 7 21.41 6.76 7.53
C LEU A 7 21.19 5.67 6.48
N VAL A 8 21.84 5.78 5.32
CA VAL A 8 21.76 4.74 4.26
C VAL A 8 22.46 3.45 4.70
N LEU A 9 23.58 3.53 5.44
CA LEU A 9 24.29 2.36 5.97
C LEU A 9 23.50 1.71 7.12
N ALA A 10 22.79 2.46 7.95
CA ALA A 10 21.96 1.90 9.03
C ALA A 10 20.74 1.13 8.47
N VAL A 11 20.17 1.58 7.36
CA VAL A 11 19.05 0.89 6.67
C VAL A 11 19.53 -0.40 5.97
N LEU A 12 20.79 -0.43 5.51
CA LEU A 12 21.37 -1.61 4.84
C LEU A 12 21.94 -2.66 5.82
N ALA A 13 22.10 -2.31 7.10
CA ALA A 13 22.72 -3.19 8.11
C ALA A 13 21.73 -3.99 8.97
N SER A 14 20.43 -3.83 8.76
CA SER A 14 19.38 -4.59 9.47
C SER A 14 18.97 -5.85 8.70
N GLU A 15 19.91 -6.76 8.45
CA GLU A 15 19.54 -8.14 8.10
C GLU A 15 19.19 -8.90 9.39
N PRO A 16 17.98 -9.45 9.52
CA PRO A 16 17.67 -10.37 10.60
C PRO A 16 18.38 -11.71 10.31
N ARG A 17 19.32 -12.10 11.15
CA ARG A 17 19.85 -13.46 11.19
C ARG A 17 18.71 -14.41 11.57
N ALA A 18 18.25 -15.18 10.61
CA ALA A 18 17.39 -16.31 10.83
C ALA A 18 18.17 -17.43 11.54
N ALA A 19 17.80 -17.70 12.78
CA ALA A 19 18.10 -18.95 13.44
C ALA A 19 16.86 -19.85 13.30
N GLY A 20 16.85 -20.72 12.32
CA GLY A 20 15.81 -21.72 12.12
C GLY A 20 16.44 -23.05 11.78
N GLY A 21 16.34 -24.02 12.69
CA GLY A 21 16.74 -25.39 12.43
C GLY A 21 15.80 -26.03 11.42
N ALA A 22 16.30 -26.31 10.23
CA ALA A 22 15.63 -27.14 9.24
C ALA A 22 15.71 -28.60 9.71
N GLU A 23 14.60 -29.19 10.07
CA GLU A 23 14.50 -30.66 10.13
C GLU A 23 14.47 -31.23 8.70
N THR A 24 15.40 -32.09 8.47
CA THR A 24 15.79 -32.65 7.18
C THR A 24 14.73 -33.56 6.56
N VAL A 25 14.60 -33.38 5.25
CA VAL A 25 13.97 -34.25 4.26
C VAL A 25 14.22 -35.75 4.56
N GLY A 26 13.18 -36.45 5.01
CA GLY A 26 13.15 -37.90 5.00
C GLY A 26 13.01 -38.40 3.57
N ASN A 27 13.91 -39.28 3.14
CA ASN A 27 13.83 -40.02 1.89
C ASN A 27 12.48 -40.77 1.81
N SER A 28 11.54 -40.26 1.02
CA SER A 28 10.30 -40.96 0.69
C SER A 28 10.54 -41.90 -0.48
N SER A 29 10.06 -43.13 -0.36
CA SER A 29 9.86 -44.05 -1.47
C SER A 29 9.04 -43.33 -2.55
N GLU A 30 9.47 -43.41 -3.80
CA GLU A 30 8.86 -42.74 -4.94
C GLU A 30 7.34 -42.96 -4.96
N GLY A 31 6.53 -41.87 -4.92
CA GLY A 31 5.10 -41.87 -5.24
C GLY A 31 4.09 -41.89 -4.09
N LEU A 32 4.50 -42.11 -2.82
CA LEU A 32 3.59 -42.16 -1.68
C LEU A 32 3.93 -41.16 -0.57
N LEU A 33 3.02 -40.23 -0.29
CA LEU A 33 3.18 -39.23 0.75
C LEU A 33 2.25 -39.54 1.95
N GLU A 34 2.82 -39.99 3.08
CA GLU A 34 2.07 -40.23 4.31
C GLU A 34 1.94 -38.99 5.15
N PHE A 35 0.73 -38.61 5.55
CA PHE A 35 0.39 -37.46 6.36
C PHE A 35 -0.11 -37.84 7.75
N SER A 36 0.01 -36.93 8.70
CA SER A 36 -0.56 -37.04 10.05
C SER A 36 -1.48 -35.86 10.30
N VAL A 37 -2.60 -36.10 10.98
CA VAL A 37 -3.58 -35.06 11.32
C VAL A 37 -2.93 -33.90 12.08
N GLY A 38 -3.17 -32.67 11.65
CA GLY A 38 -2.68 -31.45 12.31
C GLY A 38 -1.17 -31.20 12.18
N LYS A 39 -0.47 -31.97 11.32
CA LYS A 39 0.98 -31.78 11.09
C LYS A 39 1.24 -31.31 9.67
N PHE A 40 2.03 -30.25 9.56
CA PHE A 40 2.52 -29.75 8.29
C PHE A 40 3.60 -30.66 7.73
N ARG A 41 3.55 -30.89 6.43
CA ARG A 41 4.58 -31.59 5.69
C ARG A 41 5.01 -30.77 4.49
N TYR A 42 6.32 -30.59 4.34
CA TYR A 42 6.96 -30.00 3.17
C TYR A 42 7.32 -31.09 2.18
N PHE A 43 7.05 -30.85 0.91
CA PHE A 43 7.41 -31.79 -0.17
C PHE A 43 7.47 -31.05 -1.50
N THR A 44 8.09 -31.68 -2.50
CA THR A 44 8.28 -31.10 -3.82
C THR A 44 7.59 -31.97 -4.85
N LEU A 45 6.60 -31.43 -5.54
CA LEU A 45 5.93 -32.11 -6.66
C LEU A 45 6.75 -31.96 -7.93
N LYS A 46 6.86 -33.07 -8.70
CA LYS A 46 7.54 -33.14 -10.00
C LYS A 46 6.60 -33.70 -11.05
N ARG A 47 6.63 -33.14 -12.26
CA ARG A 47 5.91 -33.69 -13.41
C ARG A 47 6.64 -34.96 -13.91
N PRO A 48 5.95 -35.98 -14.48
CA PRO A 48 4.53 -36.01 -14.93
C PRO A 48 3.57 -36.82 -14.06
N SER A 49 4.05 -37.53 -13.04
CA SER A 49 3.20 -38.47 -12.29
C SER A 49 2.49 -37.81 -11.10
N PRO A 50 1.18 -38.05 -10.93
CA PRO A 50 0.50 -37.68 -9.69
C PRO A 50 1.09 -38.45 -8.52
N GLU A 51 1.30 -37.79 -7.38
CA GLU A 51 1.72 -38.41 -6.14
C GLU A 51 0.50 -38.66 -5.27
N GLU A 52 0.48 -39.83 -4.61
CA GLU A 52 -0.63 -40.22 -3.72
C GLU A 52 -0.35 -39.74 -2.29
N ALA A 53 -1.26 -38.95 -1.73
CA ALA A 53 -1.23 -38.49 -0.34
C ALA A 53 -2.16 -39.37 0.48
N ILE A 54 -1.65 -40.02 1.54
CA ILE A 54 -2.42 -40.95 2.39
C ILE A 54 -2.42 -40.45 3.83
N LEU A 55 -3.60 -40.47 4.43
CA LEU A 55 -3.82 -40.26 5.86
C LEU A 55 -4.40 -41.54 6.46
N ARG A 56 -3.74 -42.09 7.46
CA ARG A 56 -4.14 -43.30 8.17
C ARG A 56 -4.50 -43.03 9.64
N HIS A 57 -5.16 -43.96 10.27
CA HIS A 57 -5.50 -43.93 11.69
C HIS A 57 -6.36 -42.74 12.10
N ILE A 58 -7.41 -42.45 11.30
CA ILE A 58 -8.34 -41.36 11.60
C ILE A 58 -9.25 -41.81 12.74
N SER A 59 -9.30 -41.00 13.81
CA SER A 59 -10.13 -41.24 14.99
C SER A 59 -11.64 -41.25 14.66
N SER A 60 -12.42 -42.04 15.37
CA SER A 60 -13.88 -42.17 15.15
C SER A 60 -14.65 -40.88 15.47
N ASN A 61 -14.11 -39.97 16.30
CA ASN A 61 -14.74 -38.70 16.64
C ASN A 61 -14.55 -37.63 15.54
N VAL A 62 -13.71 -37.87 14.54
CA VAL A 62 -13.53 -36.97 13.40
C VAL A 62 -14.62 -37.26 12.38
N THR A 63 -15.37 -36.26 11.94
CA THR A 63 -16.45 -36.40 10.97
C THR A 63 -16.01 -35.98 9.57
N PHE A 64 -15.23 -34.93 9.47
CA PHE A 64 -14.67 -34.50 8.19
C PHE A 64 -13.25 -34.01 8.33
N LEU A 65 -12.55 -34.00 7.21
CA LEU A 65 -11.18 -33.52 7.08
C LEU A 65 -11.12 -32.44 6.02
N ILE A 66 -10.32 -31.41 6.28
CA ILE A 66 -9.90 -30.44 5.26
C ILE A 66 -8.44 -30.69 4.97
N PHE A 67 -8.14 -31.23 3.78
CA PHE A 67 -6.77 -31.35 3.31
C PHE A 67 -6.45 -30.14 2.45
N GLN A 68 -5.44 -29.37 2.84
CA GLN A 68 -5.04 -28.15 2.15
C GLN A 68 -3.58 -28.21 1.73
N ILE A 69 -3.30 -27.63 0.55
CA ILE A 69 -1.97 -27.54 -0.05
C ILE A 69 -1.70 -26.10 -0.47
N HIS A 70 -0.47 -25.66 -0.25
CA HIS A 70 -0.03 -24.31 -0.54
C HIS A 70 1.30 -24.28 -1.27
N SER A 71 1.41 -23.40 -2.26
CA SER A 71 2.61 -23.06 -3.02
C SER A 71 2.68 -21.55 -3.20
N GLN A 72 3.84 -21.00 -3.57
CA GLN A 72 3.99 -19.53 -3.65
C GLN A 72 3.32 -18.91 -4.89
N TYR A 73 3.57 -19.44 -6.10
CA TYR A 73 3.06 -18.86 -7.34
C TYR A 73 2.75 -19.87 -8.42
N GLN A 74 3.16 -21.11 -8.22
CA GLN A 74 2.92 -22.20 -9.17
C GLN A 74 1.66 -22.94 -8.78
N ASN A 75 0.86 -23.33 -9.77
CA ASN A 75 -0.39 -24.01 -9.51
C ASN A 75 -0.15 -25.49 -9.17
N THR A 76 -0.79 -25.94 -8.12
CA THR A 76 -0.88 -27.36 -7.75
C THR A 76 -2.32 -27.82 -7.84
N THR A 77 -2.49 -29.08 -8.24
CA THR A 77 -3.81 -29.72 -8.36
C THR A 77 -3.96 -30.74 -7.27
N ILE A 78 -5.08 -30.70 -6.56
CA ILE A 78 -5.49 -31.70 -5.59
C ILE A 78 -6.79 -32.33 -6.07
N SER A 79 -6.89 -33.66 -5.98
CA SER A 79 -8.08 -34.43 -6.45
C SER A 79 -8.40 -35.59 -5.53
N PHE A 80 -9.68 -35.97 -5.45
CA PHE A 80 -10.11 -37.19 -4.78
C PHE A 80 -9.87 -38.47 -5.61
N SER A 81 -9.65 -38.33 -6.91
CA SER A 81 -9.41 -39.45 -7.84
C SER A 81 -8.18 -39.15 -8.70
N GLU A 82 -7.59 -40.23 -9.24
CA GLU A 82 -6.46 -40.12 -10.17
C GLU A 82 -6.87 -39.36 -11.46
N THR A 83 -8.12 -39.50 -11.87
CA THR A 83 -8.71 -38.74 -12.98
C THR A 83 -9.22 -37.38 -12.47
N LEU A 84 -8.79 -36.28 -13.08
CA LEU A 84 -9.20 -34.93 -12.72
C LEU A 84 -10.64 -34.66 -13.15
N LEU A 85 -11.57 -34.69 -12.20
CA LEU A 85 -12.97 -34.31 -12.40
C LEU A 85 -13.20 -32.88 -11.86
N PRO A 86 -13.92 -32.02 -12.57
CA PRO A 86 -14.10 -30.62 -12.16
C PRO A 86 -14.69 -30.43 -10.76
N ASN A 87 -15.67 -31.24 -10.39
CA ASN A 87 -16.36 -31.20 -9.09
C ASN A 87 -15.61 -31.93 -7.95
N ALA A 88 -14.52 -32.63 -8.26
CA ALA A 88 -13.73 -33.43 -7.32
C ALA A 88 -12.24 -33.05 -7.29
N SER A 89 -11.86 -32.01 -8.00
CA SER A 89 -10.48 -31.52 -8.05
C SER A 89 -10.42 -29.99 -7.98
N GLY A 90 -9.33 -29.46 -7.41
CA GLY A 90 -9.06 -28.04 -7.36
C GLY A 90 -7.63 -27.73 -7.78
N THR A 91 -7.44 -26.70 -8.60
CA THR A 91 -6.13 -26.26 -9.08
C THR A 91 -5.88 -24.80 -8.67
N GLY A 92 -4.72 -24.53 -8.10
CA GLY A 92 -4.32 -23.17 -7.69
C GLY A 92 -3.10 -23.16 -6.78
N THR A 93 -2.75 -21.99 -6.28
CA THR A 93 -1.64 -21.82 -5.31
C THR A 93 -2.06 -22.22 -3.89
N ASP A 94 -3.31 -21.93 -3.53
CA ASP A 94 -3.89 -22.24 -2.23
C ASP A 94 -5.17 -23.02 -2.46
N LYS A 95 -5.15 -24.32 -2.27
CA LYS A 95 -6.30 -25.18 -2.51
C LYS A 95 -6.47 -26.23 -1.44
N GLY A 96 -7.73 -26.54 -1.15
CA GLY A 96 -8.11 -27.61 -0.24
C GLY A 96 -9.39 -28.29 -0.66
N LEU A 97 -9.55 -29.51 -0.17
CA LEU A 97 -10.73 -30.33 -0.36
C LEU A 97 -11.29 -30.80 0.99
N VAL A 98 -12.60 -30.82 1.11
CA VAL A 98 -13.29 -31.37 2.28
C VAL A 98 -13.62 -32.82 2.01
N PHE A 99 -13.14 -33.72 2.86
CA PHE A 99 -13.44 -35.13 2.84
C PHE A 99 -14.41 -35.47 3.97
N ILE A 100 -15.65 -35.83 3.63
CA ILE A 100 -16.64 -36.32 4.59
C ILE A 100 -16.40 -37.82 4.81
N LEU A 101 -16.18 -38.22 6.06
CA LEU A 101 -15.86 -39.59 6.43
C LEU A 101 -17.13 -40.48 6.54
N ARG A 102 -17.07 -41.67 5.98
CA ARG A 102 -18.10 -42.70 6.22
C ARG A 102 -17.98 -43.29 7.63
N PRO A 103 -19.02 -43.97 8.17
CA PRO A 103 -19.03 -44.42 9.58
C PRO A 103 -17.79 -45.21 10.01
N GLU A 104 -17.29 -46.12 9.22
CA GLU A 104 -16.16 -47.01 9.54
C GLU A 104 -14.84 -46.60 8.88
N GLN A 105 -14.81 -45.47 8.20
CA GLN A 105 -13.65 -45.04 7.45
C GLN A 105 -12.56 -44.49 8.37
N SER A 106 -11.36 -45.08 8.32
CA SER A 106 -10.17 -44.73 9.10
C SER A 106 -8.99 -44.28 8.24
N MET A 107 -9.17 -44.22 6.91
CA MET A 107 -8.14 -43.85 5.96
C MET A 107 -8.72 -42.99 4.84
N CYS A 108 -7.95 -42.02 4.37
CA CYS A 108 -8.25 -41.16 3.22
C CYS A 108 -7.06 -41.05 2.29
N THR A 109 -7.34 -40.88 1.00
CA THR A 109 -6.34 -40.68 -0.04
C THR A 109 -6.71 -39.49 -0.91
N TRP A 110 -5.68 -38.73 -1.33
CA TRP A 110 -5.78 -37.64 -2.28
C TRP A 110 -4.69 -37.81 -3.34
N HIS A 111 -4.92 -37.29 -4.52
CA HIS A 111 -3.96 -37.28 -5.61
C HIS A 111 -3.46 -35.86 -5.81
N LEU A 112 -2.14 -35.67 -5.82
CA LEU A 112 -1.47 -34.39 -5.95
C LEU A 112 -0.72 -34.35 -7.27
N ALA A 113 -0.88 -33.28 -8.03
CA ALA A 113 -0.22 -33.10 -9.31
C ALA A 113 0.20 -31.65 -9.53
N THR A 114 1.18 -31.43 -10.40
CA THR A 114 1.52 -30.11 -10.92
C THR A 114 1.53 -30.11 -12.44
N LEU A 115 1.04 -29.03 -13.03
CA LEU A 115 1.07 -28.81 -14.48
C LEU A 115 2.37 -28.15 -14.92
N ASP A 116 3.13 -27.57 -13.98
CA ASP A 116 4.36 -26.86 -14.26
C ASP A 116 5.52 -27.80 -14.62
N ALA A 117 6.38 -27.36 -15.53
CA ALA A 117 7.56 -28.13 -15.95
C ALA A 117 8.68 -28.15 -14.89
N LYS A 118 8.67 -27.19 -13.97
CA LYS A 118 9.64 -27.09 -12.87
C LYS A 118 9.10 -27.74 -11.62
N PRO A 119 9.98 -28.28 -10.76
CA PRO A 119 9.58 -28.76 -9.44
C PRO A 119 8.92 -27.65 -8.62
N VAL A 120 7.78 -27.97 -7.98
CA VAL A 120 7.01 -27.03 -7.16
C VAL A 120 7.14 -27.42 -5.70
N GLN A 121 7.63 -26.50 -4.88
CA GLN A 121 7.65 -26.67 -3.44
C GLN A 121 6.27 -26.43 -2.86
N ASN A 122 5.85 -27.32 -1.98
CA ASN A 122 4.52 -27.29 -1.37
C ASN A 122 4.61 -27.54 0.12
N VAL A 123 3.65 -26.97 0.84
CA VAL A 123 3.33 -27.37 2.20
C VAL A 123 1.87 -27.82 2.25
N ALA A 124 1.61 -28.96 2.91
CA ALA A 124 0.24 -29.42 3.08
C ALA A 124 -0.02 -29.87 4.52
N ILE A 125 -1.30 -29.79 4.91
CA ILE A 125 -1.79 -30.22 6.23
C ILE A 125 -3.21 -30.76 6.10
N PRO A 126 -3.50 -31.92 6.71
CA PRO A 126 -4.87 -32.40 6.96
C PRO A 126 -5.36 -31.88 8.31
N LEU A 127 -6.45 -31.12 8.32
CA LEU A 127 -7.14 -30.65 9.52
C LEU A 127 -8.38 -31.49 9.79
N SER A 128 -8.58 -31.90 11.04
CA SER A 128 -9.72 -32.73 11.44
C SER A 128 -10.75 -31.93 12.21
N TYR A 129 -12.02 -32.23 11.97
CA TYR A 129 -13.17 -31.58 12.58
C TYR A 129 -14.20 -32.63 13.05
N SER A 130 -14.96 -32.25 14.06
CA SER A 130 -16.01 -33.09 14.68
C SER A 130 -17.40 -32.82 14.05
N GLU A 131 -18.39 -33.62 14.42
CA GLU A 131 -19.78 -33.44 14.00
C GLU A 131 -20.43 -32.11 14.44
N ARG A 132 -19.84 -31.45 15.44
CA ARG A 132 -20.34 -30.15 15.96
C ARG A 132 -19.73 -28.95 15.26
N ASP A 133 -18.63 -29.16 14.55
CA ASP A 133 -17.92 -28.08 13.85
C ASP A 133 -18.64 -27.75 12.55
N PRO A 134 -18.80 -26.45 12.21
CA PRO A 134 -19.39 -26.06 10.94
C PRO A 134 -18.49 -26.47 9.78
N ILE A 135 -19.09 -26.82 8.65
CA ILE A 135 -18.38 -27.28 7.43
C ILE A 135 -18.16 -26.08 6.51
N PRO A 136 -16.92 -25.56 6.35
CA PRO A 136 -16.61 -24.48 5.44
C PRO A 136 -17.02 -24.84 4.00
N GLY A 137 -17.78 -23.94 3.35
CA GLY A 137 -18.25 -24.14 1.99
C GLY A 137 -19.28 -25.24 1.80
N GLY A 138 -19.88 -25.79 2.89
CA GLY A 138 -20.86 -26.85 2.82
C GLY A 138 -22.20 -26.49 2.16
N CYS A 139 -22.45 -25.19 1.92
CA CYS A 139 -23.59 -24.68 1.15
C CYS A 139 -23.14 -23.94 -0.11
N ASN A 140 -22.19 -24.49 -0.83
CA ASN A 140 -21.69 -23.92 -2.07
C ASN A 140 -22.73 -23.99 -3.18
N LEU A 141 -22.94 -22.88 -3.90
CA LEU A 141 -23.78 -22.76 -5.10
C LEU A 141 -23.07 -21.98 -6.21
N GLU A 142 -21.90 -21.41 -5.92
CA GLU A 142 -21.23 -20.47 -6.82
C GLU A 142 -19.98 -21.07 -7.49
N PHE A 143 -19.29 -22.00 -6.80
CA PHE A 143 -18.01 -22.54 -7.26
C PHE A 143 -18.13 -24.01 -7.69
N ASP A 144 -17.10 -24.53 -8.37
CA ASP A 144 -17.13 -25.83 -9.05
C ASP A 144 -17.23 -27.05 -8.11
N LEU A 145 -16.67 -26.96 -6.90
CA LEU A 145 -16.68 -28.07 -5.94
C LEU A 145 -18.05 -28.21 -5.24
N ASP A 146 -18.47 -29.41 -4.94
CA ASP A 146 -19.71 -29.67 -4.18
C ASP A 146 -19.64 -29.05 -2.78
N ILE A 147 -18.52 -29.24 -2.07
CA ILE A 147 -18.18 -28.58 -0.81
C ILE A 147 -16.88 -27.81 -1.05
N ASP A 148 -16.91 -26.50 -0.96
CA ASP A 148 -15.77 -25.65 -1.29
C ASP A 148 -15.22 -24.87 -0.11
N PRO A 149 -14.16 -25.36 0.55
CA PRO A 149 -13.54 -24.68 1.68
C PRO A 149 -12.59 -23.56 1.26
N ASN A 150 -12.44 -23.27 -0.04
CA ASN A 150 -11.44 -22.37 -0.56
C ASN A 150 -11.85 -20.91 -0.46
N ILE A 151 -10.86 -20.06 -0.28
CA ILE A 151 -11.00 -18.61 -0.44
C ILE A 151 -10.48 -18.26 -1.84
N TYR A 152 -11.36 -17.66 -2.64
CA TYR A 152 -11.02 -17.14 -3.96
C TYR A 152 -10.58 -15.70 -3.85
N LEU A 153 -9.45 -15.39 -4.45
CA LEU A 153 -8.80 -14.11 -4.34
C LEU A 153 -8.64 -13.47 -5.71
N GLU A 154 -9.23 -12.29 -5.85
CA GLU A 154 -9.08 -11.43 -7.03
C GLU A 154 -8.40 -10.13 -6.59
N TYR A 155 -7.39 -9.68 -7.32
CA TYR A 155 -6.73 -8.42 -7.01
C TYR A 155 -6.52 -7.55 -8.25
N ASN A 156 -6.59 -6.24 -8.02
CA ASN A 156 -6.22 -5.22 -8.98
C ASN A 156 -5.34 -4.15 -8.29
N PHE A 157 -5.02 -3.08 -9.00
CA PHE A 157 -4.22 -1.99 -8.43
C PHE A 157 -4.90 -1.32 -7.22
N PHE A 158 -6.23 -1.27 -7.19
CA PHE A 158 -7.00 -0.57 -6.16
C PHE A 158 -7.29 -1.46 -4.96
N GLU A 159 -7.85 -2.62 -5.21
CA GLU A 159 -8.40 -3.50 -4.18
C GLU A 159 -8.05 -4.97 -4.40
N THR A 160 -8.07 -5.70 -3.30
CA THR A 160 -7.99 -7.15 -3.23
C THR A 160 -9.30 -7.66 -2.65
N THR A 161 -10.04 -8.46 -3.39
CA THR A 161 -11.32 -9.01 -2.97
C THR A 161 -11.20 -10.50 -2.72
N ILE A 162 -11.64 -10.94 -1.56
CA ILE A 162 -11.80 -12.36 -1.22
C ILE A 162 -13.27 -12.74 -1.35
N LYS A 163 -13.51 -13.94 -1.88
CA LYS A 163 -14.85 -14.58 -1.98
C LYS A 163 -14.75 -16.00 -1.46
N PHE A 164 -15.80 -16.49 -0.82
CA PHE A 164 -15.85 -17.85 -0.31
C PHE A 164 -17.28 -18.38 -0.30
N ALA A 165 -17.44 -19.70 -0.37
CA ALA A 165 -18.75 -20.33 -0.31
C ALA A 165 -19.32 -20.31 1.12
N PRO A 166 -20.65 -20.18 1.32
CA PRO A 166 -21.26 -20.27 2.63
C PRO A 166 -21.04 -21.64 3.29
N ALA A 167 -20.83 -21.64 4.61
CA ALA A 167 -20.69 -22.86 5.39
C ALA A 167 -22.05 -23.51 5.70
N ASN A 168 -22.02 -24.80 6.01
CA ASN A 168 -23.15 -25.54 6.58
C ASN A 168 -22.89 -25.91 8.06
N LEU A 169 -23.91 -26.34 8.75
CA LEU A 169 -23.77 -26.93 10.08
C LEU A 169 -23.08 -28.31 9.98
N GLY A 170 -22.35 -28.66 11.05
CA GLY A 170 -21.80 -29.99 11.17
C GLY A 170 -22.89 -31.07 11.40
N TYR A 171 -22.61 -32.30 10.99
CA TYR A 171 -23.49 -33.45 11.14
C TYR A 171 -22.67 -34.73 11.36
N ALA A 172 -23.32 -35.75 11.94
CA ALA A 172 -22.67 -37.01 12.27
C ALA A 172 -22.30 -37.81 11.00
N ARG A 173 -21.31 -38.71 11.11
CA ARG A 173 -20.93 -39.59 10.00
C ARG A 173 -22.12 -40.43 9.54
N GLY A 174 -22.38 -40.45 8.22
CA GLY A 174 -23.48 -41.21 7.61
C GLY A 174 -24.87 -40.58 7.76
N ALA A 175 -24.98 -39.42 8.40
CA ALA A 175 -26.22 -38.64 8.38
C ALA A 175 -26.29 -37.77 7.13
N ASP A 176 -27.48 -37.37 6.73
CA ASP A 176 -27.69 -36.43 5.63
C ASP A 176 -27.31 -35.02 6.05
N PRO A 177 -26.72 -34.23 5.15
CA PRO A 177 -26.35 -32.84 5.43
C PRO A 177 -27.60 -32.00 5.72
N PRO A 178 -27.53 -31.06 6.72
CA PRO A 178 -28.61 -30.13 6.95
C PRO A 178 -28.92 -29.29 5.70
N PRO A 179 -30.20 -29.02 5.40
CA PRO A 179 -30.59 -28.27 4.23
C PRO A 179 -30.11 -26.81 4.30
N CYS A 180 -29.56 -26.30 3.20
CA CYS A 180 -28.99 -24.94 3.10
C CYS A 180 -30.06 -23.83 3.01
N ASP A 181 -31.28 -24.16 2.58
CA ASP A 181 -32.34 -23.20 2.23
C ASP A 181 -33.27 -22.82 3.39
N ILE A 182 -33.27 -23.59 4.48
CA ILE A 182 -34.13 -23.34 5.63
C ILE A 182 -33.61 -22.12 6.41
N GLN A 183 -34.38 -21.04 6.40
CA GLN A 183 -33.98 -19.75 7.01
C GLN A 183 -34.36 -19.63 8.51
N THR A 184 -35.13 -20.53 9.07
CA THR A 184 -35.67 -20.40 10.42
C THR A 184 -35.29 -21.59 11.30
N GLY A 185 -35.04 -21.30 12.61
CA GLY A 185 -34.78 -22.31 13.63
C GLY A 185 -33.29 -22.45 14.01
N GLN A 186 -33.07 -23.06 15.18
CA GLN A 186 -31.72 -23.30 15.71
C GLN A 186 -30.90 -24.31 14.88
N GLY A 187 -31.56 -25.12 14.06
CA GLY A 187 -30.92 -26.07 13.14
C GLY A 187 -30.54 -25.49 11.77
N SER A 188 -30.57 -24.15 11.63
CA SER A 188 -30.29 -23.49 10.35
C SER A 188 -28.87 -22.89 10.30
N ARG A 189 -28.22 -22.95 9.13
CA ARG A 189 -26.91 -22.33 8.86
C ARG A 189 -26.91 -20.80 9.08
N TRP A 190 -28.07 -20.17 9.12
CA TRP A 190 -28.21 -18.71 9.28
C TRP A 190 -27.77 -18.20 10.65
N ARG A 191 -27.52 -19.08 11.63
CA ARG A 191 -26.89 -18.74 12.91
C ARG A 191 -25.39 -18.58 12.83
N LEU A 192 -24.75 -19.07 11.75
CA LEU A 192 -23.32 -19.04 11.57
C LEU A 192 -22.80 -17.60 11.36
N GLN A 193 -21.59 -17.35 11.85
CA GLN A 193 -20.88 -16.10 11.70
C GLN A 193 -19.51 -16.36 11.09
N TYR A 194 -19.06 -15.43 10.25
CA TYR A 194 -17.78 -15.54 9.55
C TYR A 194 -16.86 -14.42 10.05
N ASP A 195 -15.80 -14.78 10.75
CA ASP A 195 -14.76 -13.87 11.21
C ASP A 195 -13.65 -13.83 10.16
N VAL A 196 -13.46 -12.70 9.51
CA VAL A 196 -12.43 -12.51 8.49
C VAL A 196 -11.16 -11.98 9.13
N TYR A 197 -10.06 -12.67 8.86
CA TYR A 197 -8.73 -12.38 9.38
C TYR A 197 -7.75 -12.03 8.27
N GLN A 198 -6.83 -11.12 8.59
CA GLN A 198 -5.75 -10.68 7.72
C GLN A 198 -4.43 -10.79 8.47
N TYR A 199 -3.43 -11.38 7.83
CA TYR A 199 -2.08 -11.52 8.35
C TYR A 199 -1.08 -10.96 7.35
N PHE A 200 -0.11 -10.17 7.83
CA PHE A 200 0.91 -9.56 6.99
C PHE A 200 2.25 -10.27 7.16
N LEU A 201 2.89 -10.62 6.05
CA LEU A 201 4.25 -11.15 6.04
C LEU A 201 5.25 -10.04 6.38
N PRO A 202 6.51 -10.39 6.75
CA PRO A 202 7.58 -9.41 6.92
C PRO A 202 7.76 -8.53 5.68
N GLU A 203 8.13 -7.27 5.89
CA GLU A 203 8.35 -6.30 4.80
C GLU A 203 9.46 -6.76 3.86
N ASN A 204 9.21 -6.59 2.56
CA ASN A 204 10.17 -6.90 1.48
C ASN A 204 10.65 -8.35 1.44
N ASP A 205 10.03 -9.25 2.19
CA ASP A 205 10.32 -10.68 2.14
C ASP A 205 9.39 -11.36 1.12
N LEU A 206 9.95 -11.69 -0.03
CA LEU A 206 9.26 -12.38 -1.13
C LEU A 206 9.73 -13.84 -1.25
N THR A 207 10.37 -14.37 -0.21
CA THR A 207 10.89 -15.75 -0.24
C THR A 207 9.78 -16.77 -0.04
N GLU A 208 9.90 -17.90 -0.72
CA GLU A 208 8.96 -19.02 -0.63
C GLU A 208 8.95 -19.62 0.79
N GLU A 209 10.13 -19.74 1.41
CA GLU A 209 10.28 -20.28 2.75
C GLU A 209 9.54 -19.43 3.81
N ALA A 210 9.66 -18.10 3.72
CA ALA A 210 8.93 -17.19 4.62
C ALA A 210 7.42 -17.36 4.47
N LEU A 211 6.91 -17.38 3.22
CA LEU A 211 5.49 -17.57 2.98
C LEU A 211 4.98 -18.88 3.57
N LEU A 212 5.62 -20.01 3.24
CA LEU A 212 5.19 -21.33 3.69
C LEU A 212 5.24 -21.49 5.22
N THR A 213 6.24 -20.87 5.87
CA THR A 213 6.33 -20.83 7.33
C THR A 213 5.20 -20.01 7.97
N HIS A 214 4.85 -18.88 7.37
CA HIS A 214 3.77 -18.03 7.90
C HIS A 214 2.37 -18.57 7.60
N LEU A 215 2.18 -19.30 6.51
CA LEU A 215 0.93 -20.02 6.22
C LEU A 215 0.57 -21.03 7.30
N GLN A 216 1.56 -21.65 7.95
CA GLN A 216 1.29 -22.55 9.08
C GLN A 216 0.54 -21.87 10.22
N ARG A 217 0.81 -20.58 10.48
CA ARG A 217 0.12 -19.80 11.51
C ARG A 217 -1.31 -19.42 11.12
N MET A 218 -1.64 -19.58 9.85
CA MET A 218 -2.94 -19.18 9.29
C MET A 218 -3.84 -20.36 8.94
N ALA A 219 -3.44 -21.61 9.21
CA ALA A 219 -4.23 -22.79 8.90
C ALA A 219 -5.18 -23.20 10.04
N GLU A 220 -4.72 -23.18 11.28
CA GLU A 220 -5.48 -23.65 12.44
C GLU A 220 -6.19 -22.51 13.17
N VAL A 221 -7.45 -22.72 13.59
CA VAL A 221 -8.27 -21.72 14.26
C VAL A 221 -7.58 -21.02 15.46
N PRO A 222 -6.93 -21.74 16.41
CA PRO A 222 -6.27 -21.09 17.53
C PRO A 222 -5.09 -20.20 17.10
N GLN A 223 -4.32 -20.66 16.13
CA GLN A 223 -3.14 -19.94 15.64
C GLN A 223 -3.53 -18.69 14.85
N VAL A 224 -4.59 -18.77 14.02
CA VAL A 224 -5.15 -17.62 13.30
C VAL A 224 -5.61 -16.54 14.28
N LYS A 225 -6.37 -16.93 15.32
CA LYS A 225 -6.86 -15.98 16.35
C LYS A 225 -5.72 -15.33 17.15
N ALA A 226 -4.60 -16.04 17.34
CA ALA A 226 -3.45 -15.51 18.07
C ALA A 226 -2.54 -14.61 17.24
N SER A 227 -2.41 -14.89 15.94
CA SER A 227 -1.40 -14.27 15.06
C SER A 227 -1.96 -13.20 14.13
N ALA A 228 -3.22 -13.32 13.71
CA ALA A 228 -3.83 -12.48 12.68
C ALA A 228 -4.74 -11.39 13.26
N VAL A 229 -4.93 -10.34 12.49
CA VAL A 229 -5.85 -9.24 12.83
C VAL A 229 -7.25 -9.57 12.32
N LYS A 230 -8.22 -9.61 13.23
CA LYS A 230 -9.63 -9.72 12.85
C LYS A 230 -10.11 -8.39 12.27
N VAL A 231 -10.60 -8.43 11.04
CA VAL A 231 -11.01 -7.22 10.29
C VAL A 231 -12.52 -6.98 10.42
N VAL A 232 -13.31 -8.03 10.18
CA VAL A 232 -14.77 -7.93 10.19
C VAL A 232 -15.40 -9.27 10.56
N THR A 233 -16.60 -9.21 11.15
CA THR A 233 -17.50 -10.35 11.30
C THR A 233 -18.67 -10.16 10.35
N LEU A 234 -18.89 -11.15 9.48
CA LEU A 234 -20.06 -11.24 8.61
C LEU A 234 -21.08 -12.17 9.25
N THR A 235 -22.36 -11.88 9.05
CA THR A 235 -23.46 -12.77 9.38
C THR A 235 -23.81 -13.63 8.14
N ALA A 236 -24.55 -14.70 8.31
CA ALA A 236 -24.98 -15.54 7.19
C ALA A 236 -25.88 -14.81 6.15
N ASN A 237 -26.42 -13.63 6.51
CA ASN A 237 -27.20 -12.76 5.61
C ASN A 237 -26.32 -11.82 4.76
N ASP A 238 -25.06 -11.63 5.16
CA ASP A 238 -24.13 -10.78 4.44
C ASP A 238 -23.56 -11.51 3.22
N LYS A 239 -23.13 -10.75 2.22
CA LYS A 239 -22.38 -11.34 1.10
C LYS A 239 -21.07 -11.93 1.61
N THR A 240 -20.76 -13.14 1.14
CA THR A 240 -19.50 -13.83 1.41
C THR A 240 -18.34 -13.29 0.58
N SER A 241 -18.23 -11.96 0.54
CA SER A 241 -17.20 -11.23 -0.20
C SER A 241 -16.73 -10.02 0.61
N VAL A 242 -15.41 -9.85 0.70
CA VAL A 242 -14.78 -8.73 1.42
C VAL A 242 -13.65 -8.15 0.59
N SER A 243 -13.65 -6.82 0.45
CA SER A 243 -12.60 -6.10 -0.27
C SER A 243 -11.65 -5.39 0.70
N PHE A 244 -10.38 -5.38 0.35
CA PHE A 244 -9.28 -4.74 1.08
C PHE A 244 -8.51 -3.83 0.15
N SER A 245 -7.82 -2.81 0.68
CA SER A 245 -6.88 -2.03 -0.13
C SER A 245 -5.71 -2.91 -0.58
N SER A 246 -5.42 -2.97 -1.87
CA SER A 246 -4.27 -3.69 -2.42
C SER A 246 -2.95 -3.10 -1.92
N LEU A 247 -2.06 -3.95 -1.43
CA LEU A 247 -0.73 -3.59 -0.92
C LEU A 247 0.33 -4.26 -1.80
N ARG A 248 0.73 -3.58 -2.87
CA ARG A 248 1.68 -4.14 -3.84
C ARG A 248 3.03 -4.45 -3.21
N GLY A 249 3.53 -5.67 -3.42
CA GLY A 249 4.82 -6.13 -2.91
C GLY A 249 4.82 -6.50 -1.43
N GLN A 250 3.68 -6.34 -0.73
CA GLN A 250 3.48 -6.82 0.62
C GLN A 250 2.76 -8.16 0.58
N GLY A 251 3.35 -9.19 1.16
CA GLY A 251 2.68 -10.49 1.32
C GLY A 251 1.55 -10.38 2.34
N VAL A 252 0.36 -10.82 1.96
CA VAL A 252 -0.83 -10.84 2.82
C VAL A 252 -1.50 -12.20 2.73
N ILE A 253 -1.83 -12.79 3.87
CA ILE A 253 -2.58 -14.03 3.98
C ILE A 253 -3.96 -13.70 4.57
N TYR A 254 -4.99 -14.14 3.89
CA TYR A 254 -6.38 -14.01 4.33
C TYR A 254 -6.88 -15.36 4.81
N ASN A 255 -7.61 -15.37 5.92
CA ASN A 255 -8.37 -16.55 6.35
C ASN A 255 -9.75 -16.14 6.88
N VAL A 256 -10.69 -17.05 6.77
CA VAL A 256 -12.06 -16.90 7.28
C VAL A 256 -12.32 -18.03 8.26
N ILE A 257 -12.73 -17.68 9.47
CA ILE A 257 -13.15 -18.65 10.47
C ILE A 257 -14.67 -18.59 10.55
N VAL A 258 -15.33 -19.68 10.18
CA VAL A 258 -16.75 -19.83 10.45
C VAL A 258 -16.94 -20.28 11.90
N ARG A 259 -17.84 -19.61 12.59
CA ARG A 259 -18.15 -19.88 14.00
C ARG A 259 -19.63 -20.17 14.17
N ASP A 260 -19.94 -21.21 14.94
CA ASP A 260 -21.26 -21.45 15.47
C ASP A 260 -21.38 -20.88 16.88
N PRO A 261 -22.09 -19.75 17.08
CA PRO A 261 -22.23 -19.14 18.40
C PRO A 261 -23.02 -20.01 19.39
N PHE A 262 -23.88 -20.90 18.88
CA PHE A 262 -24.74 -21.75 19.73
C PHE A 262 -23.95 -22.92 20.34
N LEU A 263 -23.13 -23.59 19.52
CA LEU A 263 -22.30 -24.72 19.98
C LEU A 263 -20.92 -24.28 20.45
N ASN A 264 -20.57 -23.01 20.26
CA ASN A 264 -19.24 -22.46 20.52
C ASN A 264 -18.10 -23.22 19.81
N THR A 265 -18.37 -23.70 18.60
CA THR A 265 -17.42 -24.39 17.73
C THR A 265 -17.01 -23.52 16.57
N SER A 266 -15.92 -23.86 15.91
CA SER A 266 -15.42 -23.09 14.78
C SER A 266 -14.52 -23.93 13.86
N ALA A 267 -14.57 -23.63 12.56
CA ALA A 267 -13.72 -24.22 11.55
C ALA A 267 -13.09 -23.11 10.67
N ALA A 268 -11.90 -23.39 10.15
CA ALA A 268 -11.19 -22.45 9.28
C ALA A 268 -11.37 -22.84 7.80
N TYR A 269 -11.56 -21.85 6.94
CA TYR A 269 -11.40 -22.01 5.50
C TYR A 269 -9.92 -22.19 5.14
N VAL A 270 -9.66 -22.61 3.92
CA VAL A 270 -8.29 -22.69 3.38
C VAL A 270 -7.75 -21.28 3.22
N PRO A 271 -6.63 -20.91 3.88
CA PRO A 271 -6.07 -19.57 3.74
C PRO A 271 -5.60 -19.32 2.32
N ALA A 272 -5.82 -18.10 1.83
CA ALA A 272 -5.35 -17.65 0.54
C ALA A 272 -4.37 -16.47 0.72
N HIS A 273 -3.30 -16.46 -0.08
CA HIS A 273 -2.28 -15.43 -0.01
C HIS A 273 -2.15 -14.64 -1.30
N THR A 274 -1.64 -13.40 -1.19
CA THR A 274 -1.29 -12.58 -2.34
C THR A 274 -0.20 -11.58 -2.01
N TYR A 275 0.58 -11.22 -3.03
CA TYR A 275 1.51 -10.08 -3.01
C TYR A 275 1.01 -8.90 -3.84
N THR A 276 -0.19 -9.02 -4.43
CA THR A 276 -0.77 -8.06 -5.38
C THR A 276 0.17 -7.70 -6.54
N CYS A 277 1.02 -8.64 -6.92
CA CYS A 277 1.95 -8.60 -8.04
C CYS A 277 2.16 -10.02 -8.58
N SER A 278 2.73 -10.16 -9.76
CA SER A 278 2.99 -11.45 -10.40
C SER A 278 4.47 -11.82 -10.32
N PHE A 279 4.76 -13.09 -10.04
CA PHE A 279 6.13 -13.63 -10.12
C PHE A 279 6.50 -14.10 -11.53
N VAL A 280 5.51 -14.25 -12.42
CA VAL A 280 5.67 -14.86 -13.75
C VAL A 280 5.67 -13.81 -14.86
N THR A 281 4.78 -12.83 -14.80
CA THR A 281 4.62 -11.81 -15.85
C THR A 281 5.63 -10.69 -15.73
N THR A 282 6.04 -10.12 -16.87
CA THR A 282 6.93 -8.94 -16.91
C THR A 282 6.21 -7.67 -16.48
N GLU A 283 4.92 -7.56 -16.77
CA GLU A 283 4.10 -6.46 -16.30
C GLU A 283 3.58 -6.73 -14.89
N GLY A 284 3.83 -5.80 -13.97
CA GLY A 284 3.43 -5.96 -12.58
C GLY A 284 4.26 -6.95 -11.78
N ASN A 285 5.49 -7.27 -12.22
CA ASN A 285 6.38 -8.22 -11.56
C ASN A 285 6.69 -7.83 -10.11
N CYS A 286 6.70 -8.83 -9.21
CA CYS A 286 7.05 -8.66 -7.80
C CYS A 286 8.53 -8.33 -7.58
N SER A 287 9.44 -8.83 -8.43
CA SER A 287 10.87 -8.59 -8.32
C SER A 287 11.30 -7.20 -8.78
N SER A 288 10.51 -6.52 -9.61
CA SER A 288 10.77 -5.16 -10.05
C SER A 288 10.19 -4.14 -9.05
N LEU A 289 10.98 -3.74 -8.07
CA LEU A 289 10.68 -2.64 -7.13
C LEU A 289 10.46 -1.32 -7.87
N GLY A 290 9.24 -1.07 -8.33
CA GLY A 290 8.82 0.17 -9.00
C GLY A 290 9.43 0.40 -10.39
N ARG A 291 8.75 1.21 -11.19
CA ARG A 291 9.24 1.64 -12.52
C ARG A 291 10.34 2.69 -12.37
N VAL A 292 11.31 2.68 -13.27
CA VAL A 292 12.41 3.67 -13.28
C VAL A 292 11.87 5.10 -13.39
N SER A 293 10.84 5.33 -14.21
CA SER A 293 10.16 6.61 -14.34
C SER A 293 9.63 7.16 -13.01
N SER A 294 8.98 6.30 -12.20
CA SER A 294 8.51 6.66 -10.85
C SER A 294 9.66 7.01 -9.92
N LYS A 295 10.74 6.21 -9.92
CA LYS A 295 11.92 6.46 -9.08
C LYS A 295 12.55 7.80 -9.39
N VAL A 296 12.74 8.12 -10.67
CA VAL A 296 13.29 9.41 -11.10
C VAL A 296 12.37 10.56 -10.71
N PHE A 297 11.06 10.43 -10.99
CA PHE A 297 10.09 11.46 -10.66
C PHE A 297 10.04 11.76 -9.15
N PHE A 298 9.87 10.74 -8.31
CA PHE A 298 9.79 10.93 -6.87
C PHE A 298 11.13 11.37 -6.25
N THR A 299 12.27 10.97 -6.80
CA THR A 299 13.57 11.48 -6.34
C THR A 299 13.72 12.97 -6.60
N LEU A 300 13.39 13.44 -7.80
CA LEU A 300 13.42 14.88 -8.12
C LEU A 300 12.41 15.66 -7.26
N PHE A 301 11.23 15.09 -7.08
CA PHE A 301 10.19 15.65 -6.21
C PHE A 301 10.65 15.76 -4.75
N ALA A 302 11.34 14.75 -4.23
CA ALA A 302 11.88 14.75 -2.88
C ALA A 302 13.04 15.76 -2.70
N LEU A 303 13.93 15.90 -3.69
CA LEU A 303 15.00 16.91 -3.64
C LEU A 303 14.42 18.32 -3.56
N LEU A 304 13.40 18.61 -4.38
CA LEU A 304 12.70 19.88 -4.33
C LEU A 304 11.94 20.05 -2.99
N GLY A 305 11.25 19.02 -2.52
CA GLY A 305 10.54 19.04 -1.25
C GLY A 305 11.47 19.21 -0.04
N LEU A 306 12.64 18.59 -0.06
CA LEU A 306 13.66 18.78 0.98
C LEU A 306 14.18 20.23 0.99
N PHE A 307 14.39 20.81 -0.19
CA PHE A 307 14.73 22.23 -0.31
C PHE A 307 13.62 23.11 0.28
N ILE A 308 12.36 22.84 -0.04
CA ILE A 308 11.20 23.57 0.51
C ILE A 308 11.09 23.37 2.03
N CYS A 309 11.33 22.17 2.54
CA CYS A 309 11.29 21.86 3.97
C CYS A 309 12.21 22.78 4.80
N PHE A 310 13.40 23.14 4.28
CA PHE A 310 14.35 23.98 5.00
C PHE A 310 14.35 25.46 4.58
N PHE A 311 13.98 25.76 3.34
CA PHE A 311 14.12 27.08 2.75
C PHE A 311 12.83 27.65 2.16
N GLY A 312 11.70 26.94 2.21
CA GLY A 312 10.47 27.28 1.51
C GLY A 312 10.02 28.72 1.76
N HIS A 313 9.82 29.11 2.99
CA HIS A 313 9.37 30.46 3.34
C HIS A 313 10.29 31.58 2.79
N ARG A 314 11.58 31.31 2.70
CA ARG A 314 12.56 32.26 2.12
C ARG A 314 12.43 32.38 0.61
N PHE A 315 12.24 31.24 -0.06
CA PHE A 315 12.11 31.16 -1.52
C PHE A 315 10.63 31.02 -1.92
N TRP A 316 9.84 32.00 -1.51
CA TRP A 316 8.40 32.05 -1.67
C TRP A 316 7.90 31.66 -3.07
N LYS A 317 8.59 32.07 -4.15
CA LYS A 317 8.22 31.71 -5.53
C LYS A 317 8.37 30.22 -5.81
N THR A 318 9.46 29.63 -5.31
CA THR A 318 9.72 28.19 -5.46
C THR A 318 8.74 27.37 -4.64
N GLU A 319 8.38 27.86 -3.46
CA GLU A 319 7.36 27.26 -2.63
C GLU A 319 5.98 27.26 -3.32
N LEU A 320 5.55 28.41 -3.85
CA LEU A 320 4.30 28.53 -4.60
C LEU A 320 4.28 27.62 -5.84
N PHE A 321 5.41 27.52 -6.54
CA PHE A 321 5.55 26.58 -7.63
C PHE A 321 5.34 25.13 -7.14
N PHE A 322 5.99 24.73 -6.06
CA PHE A 322 5.90 23.38 -5.51
C PHE A 322 4.49 23.04 -5.03
N MET A 323 3.85 23.94 -4.28
CA MET A 323 2.48 23.74 -3.80
C MET A 323 1.44 23.72 -4.93
N GLY A 324 1.60 24.63 -5.91
CA GLY A 324 0.77 24.64 -7.11
C GLY A 324 0.96 23.39 -7.98
N PHE A 325 2.20 22.89 -8.06
CA PHE A 325 2.51 21.62 -8.74
C PHE A 325 1.77 20.45 -8.09
N ILE A 326 1.81 20.35 -6.75
CA ILE A 326 1.09 19.29 -6.02
C ILE A 326 -0.41 19.41 -6.24
N PHE A 327 -0.99 20.59 -6.02
CA PHE A 327 -2.42 20.80 -6.08
C PHE A 327 -3.00 20.50 -7.48
N VAL A 328 -2.41 21.10 -8.51
CA VAL A 328 -2.87 20.93 -9.89
C VAL A 328 -2.50 19.54 -10.41
N GLY A 329 -1.31 19.04 -10.12
CA GLY A 329 -0.87 17.71 -10.52
C GLY A 329 -1.78 16.61 -9.96
N PHE A 330 -2.15 16.67 -8.69
CA PHE A 330 -3.07 15.71 -8.09
C PHE A 330 -4.45 15.74 -8.74
N PHE A 331 -5.00 16.93 -8.97
CA PHE A 331 -6.29 17.08 -9.62
C PHE A 331 -6.29 16.53 -11.07
N PHE A 332 -5.26 16.91 -11.86
CA PHE A 332 -5.15 16.45 -13.23
C PHE A 332 -4.82 14.96 -13.34
N TYR A 333 -4.07 14.39 -12.40
CA TYR A 333 -3.86 12.94 -12.33
C TYR A 333 -5.19 12.19 -12.23
N ILE A 334 -6.07 12.61 -11.31
CA ILE A 334 -7.40 12.01 -11.16
C ILE A 334 -8.23 12.20 -12.44
N LEU A 335 -8.24 13.41 -12.99
CA LEU A 335 -9.02 13.74 -14.18
C LEU A 335 -8.59 12.90 -15.40
N ILE A 336 -7.28 12.87 -15.69
CA ILE A 336 -6.75 12.13 -16.83
C ILE A 336 -6.99 10.64 -16.65
N THR A 337 -6.76 10.09 -15.47
CA THR A 337 -6.96 8.64 -15.20
C THR A 337 -8.42 8.24 -15.35
N ARG A 338 -9.38 9.10 -14.99
CA ARG A 338 -10.81 8.82 -15.16
C ARG A 338 -11.29 8.94 -16.60
N LEU A 339 -10.68 9.84 -17.39
CA LEU A 339 -11.15 10.13 -18.76
C LEU A 339 -10.42 9.31 -19.83
N THR A 340 -9.24 8.78 -19.54
CA THR A 340 -8.37 8.15 -20.54
C THR A 340 -7.74 6.85 -20.02
N LEU A 341 -7.53 5.90 -20.93
CA LEU A 341 -6.81 4.64 -20.68
C LEU A 341 -5.38 4.77 -21.23
N LEU A 342 -4.55 5.58 -20.59
CA LEU A 342 -3.16 5.79 -20.98
C LEU A 342 -2.21 4.84 -20.26
N THR A 343 -1.06 4.58 -20.87
CA THR A 343 0.03 3.87 -20.19
C THR A 343 0.54 4.71 -19.01
N TYR A 344 1.00 4.04 -17.95
CA TYR A 344 1.42 4.70 -16.72
C TYR A 344 2.48 5.80 -16.93
N ASP A 345 3.46 5.56 -17.80
CA ASP A 345 4.56 6.51 -18.04
C ASP A 345 4.07 7.78 -18.76
N VAL A 346 3.15 7.64 -19.71
CA VAL A 346 2.51 8.78 -20.38
C VAL A 346 1.62 9.56 -19.41
N LEU A 347 0.86 8.87 -18.56
CA LEU A 347 0.05 9.47 -17.52
C LEU A 347 0.90 10.29 -16.55
N LEU A 348 2.02 9.72 -16.08
CA LEU A 348 2.96 10.39 -15.17
C LEU A 348 3.57 11.64 -15.83
N ALA A 349 3.97 11.54 -17.10
CA ALA A 349 4.54 12.67 -17.84
C ALA A 349 3.51 13.80 -18.03
N LEU A 350 2.28 13.49 -18.45
CA LEU A 350 1.21 14.48 -18.61
C LEU A 350 0.86 15.16 -17.29
N THR A 351 0.82 14.39 -16.21
CA THR A 351 0.58 14.91 -14.85
C THR A 351 1.70 15.85 -14.41
N ALA A 352 2.96 15.49 -14.69
CA ALA A 352 4.12 16.34 -14.39
C ALA A 352 4.07 17.67 -15.17
N VAL A 353 3.68 17.63 -16.44
CA VAL A 353 3.49 18.83 -17.27
C VAL A 353 2.35 19.69 -16.72
N ALA A 354 1.17 19.10 -16.46
CA ALA A 354 0.03 19.83 -15.89
C ALA A 354 0.34 20.45 -14.54
N GLY A 355 1.01 19.70 -13.66
CA GLY A 355 1.49 20.20 -12.37
C GLY A 355 2.47 21.36 -12.52
N SER A 356 3.41 21.27 -13.47
CA SER A 356 4.37 22.34 -13.76
C SER A 356 3.67 23.62 -14.23
N VAL A 357 2.69 23.49 -15.12
CA VAL A 357 1.85 24.62 -15.55
C VAL A 357 1.12 25.24 -14.37
N GLY A 358 0.51 24.42 -13.50
CA GLY A 358 -0.18 24.89 -12.30
C GLY A 358 0.75 25.60 -11.32
N GLY A 359 1.96 25.07 -11.12
CA GLY A 359 2.99 25.70 -10.28
C GLY A 359 3.44 27.06 -10.81
N VAL A 360 3.71 27.14 -12.12
CA VAL A 360 4.06 28.41 -12.79
C VAL A 360 2.89 29.39 -12.70
N PHE A 361 1.66 28.93 -12.91
CA PHE A 361 0.46 29.76 -12.83
C PHE A 361 0.31 30.38 -11.44
N LEU A 362 0.40 29.61 -10.37
CA LEU A 362 0.27 30.12 -8.99
C LEU A 362 1.39 31.11 -8.65
N ALA A 363 2.63 30.85 -9.06
CA ALA A 363 3.75 31.76 -8.90
C ALA A 363 3.55 33.06 -9.72
N ALA A 364 2.99 32.99 -10.93
CA ALA A 364 2.70 34.12 -11.79
C ALA A 364 1.54 34.98 -11.24
N VAL A 365 0.49 34.36 -10.70
CA VAL A 365 -0.63 35.06 -10.04
C VAL A 365 -0.09 35.91 -8.89
N TRP A 366 0.74 35.33 -8.02
CA TRP A 366 1.36 36.12 -6.95
C TRP A 366 2.26 37.23 -7.50
N TRP A 367 3.11 36.93 -8.51
CA TRP A 367 4.00 37.93 -9.09
C TRP A 367 3.24 39.11 -9.71
N ARG A 368 2.13 38.82 -10.42
CA ARG A 368 1.36 39.85 -11.17
C ARG A 368 0.44 40.67 -10.27
N PHE A 369 -0.32 40.00 -9.40
CA PHE A 369 -1.37 40.62 -8.60
C PHE A 369 -0.89 40.93 -7.17
N GLY A 370 0.06 40.18 -6.62
CA GLY A 370 0.57 40.29 -5.27
C GLY A 370 -0.47 39.99 -4.19
N VAL A 371 -1.55 39.31 -4.56
CA VAL A 371 -2.60 38.92 -3.61
C VAL A 371 -2.12 37.70 -2.85
N LEU A 372 -1.91 37.86 -1.54
CA LEU A 372 -1.34 36.82 -0.68
C LEU A 372 -2.38 35.75 -0.31
N ALA A 373 -3.66 36.17 -0.13
CA ALA A 373 -4.72 35.31 0.37
C ALA A 373 -4.98 34.05 -0.49
N PRO A 374 -5.18 34.11 -1.83
CA PRO A 374 -5.41 32.90 -2.62
C PRO A 374 -4.20 31.98 -2.67
N CYS A 375 -2.98 32.54 -2.62
CA CYS A 375 -1.76 31.73 -2.59
C CYS A 375 -1.63 30.96 -1.28
N LEU A 376 -1.88 31.63 -0.15
CA LEU A 376 -1.85 30.98 1.16
C LEU A 376 -3.01 30.02 1.38
N LEU A 377 -4.17 30.31 0.79
CA LEU A 377 -5.29 29.34 0.78
C LEU A 377 -4.88 28.06 0.07
N CYS A 378 -4.26 28.15 -1.11
CA CYS A 378 -3.76 26.97 -1.84
C CYS A 378 -2.72 26.19 -1.01
N VAL A 379 -1.74 26.88 -0.42
CA VAL A 379 -0.73 26.28 0.48
C VAL A 379 -1.40 25.60 1.68
N GLY A 380 -2.37 26.25 2.30
CA GLY A 380 -3.14 25.72 3.42
C GLY A 380 -4.02 24.52 3.04
N LEU A 381 -4.60 24.50 1.84
CA LEU A 381 -5.37 23.36 1.33
C LEU A 381 -4.48 22.14 1.08
N VAL A 382 -3.25 22.32 0.58
CA VAL A 382 -2.30 21.21 0.41
C VAL A 382 -1.93 20.60 1.78
N LEU A 383 -1.67 21.46 2.79
CA LEU A 383 -1.45 20.98 4.15
C LEU A 383 -2.70 20.29 4.71
N GLY A 384 -3.87 20.90 4.53
CA GLY A 384 -5.15 20.36 4.96
C GLY A 384 -5.46 19.00 4.32
N PHE A 385 -5.15 18.83 3.04
CA PHE A 385 -5.24 17.55 2.35
C PHE A 385 -4.36 16.50 3.02
N LEU A 386 -3.10 16.82 3.33
CA LEU A 386 -2.19 15.89 4.02
C LEU A 386 -2.73 15.52 5.41
N VAL A 387 -3.19 16.49 6.20
CA VAL A 387 -3.75 16.24 7.55
C VAL A 387 -5.01 15.38 7.46
N SER A 388 -5.93 15.68 6.54
CA SER A 388 -7.11 14.84 6.30
C SER A 388 -6.71 13.41 5.92
N SER A 389 -5.75 13.26 5.01
CA SER A 389 -5.25 11.95 4.59
C SER A 389 -4.66 11.16 5.75
N VAL A 390 -3.88 11.79 6.63
CA VAL A 390 -3.35 11.16 7.87
C VAL A 390 -4.49 10.74 8.78
N THR A 391 -5.52 11.57 8.96
CA THR A 391 -6.67 11.25 9.83
C THR A 391 -7.39 9.99 9.34
N PHE A 392 -7.65 9.90 8.02
CA PHE A 392 -8.33 8.72 7.44
C PHE A 392 -7.42 7.50 7.25
N PHE A 393 -6.11 7.66 7.34
CA PHE A 393 -5.16 6.54 7.37
C PHE A 393 -5.16 5.81 8.73
N THR A 394 -5.57 6.49 9.81
CA THR A 394 -5.75 5.86 11.13
C THR A 394 -6.94 4.89 11.13
N PRO A 395 -7.12 4.03 12.16
CA PRO A 395 -8.28 3.15 12.27
C PRO A 395 -9.66 3.84 12.18
N LEU A 396 -9.71 5.17 12.37
CA LEU A 396 -10.92 5.97 12.16
C LEU A 396 -11.46 5.85 10.73
N GLY A 397 -10.59 5.71 9.73
CA GLY A 397 -10.99 5.56 8.33
C GLY A 397 -11.78 4.28 8.03
N ASN A 398 -11.69 3.26 8.88
CA ASN A 398 -12.40 1.98 8.73
C ASN A 398 -13.79 1.97 9.37
N LEU A 399 -14.24 3.07 9.97
CA LEU A 399 -15.58 3.17 10.57
C LEU A 399 -16.66 2.99 9.48
N LYS A 400 -17.71 2.25 9.80
CA LYS A 400 -18.85 1.99 8.90
C LYS A 400 -19.47 3.28 8.33
N LEU A 401 -19.45 4.37 9.11
CA LEU A 401 -19.96 5.68 8.73
C LEU A 401 -19.26 6.23 7.47
N PHE A 402 -17.94 6.03 7.34
CA PHE A 402 -17.14 6.54 6.22
C PHE A 402 -17.13 5.64 4.98
N ARG A 403 -17.92 4.57 4.96
CA ARG A 403 -18.19 3.81 3.74
C ARG A 403 -19.13 4.56 2.78
N ASP A 404 -19.95 5.47 3.33
CA ASP A 404 -20.71 6.40 2.49
C ASP A 404 -19.78 7.47 1.92
N ASP A 405 -19.76 7.60 0.58
CA ASP A 405 -18.89 8.54 -0.11
C ASP A 405 -19.23 10.00 0.19
N ALA A 406 -20.51 10.33 0.36
CA ALA A 406 -20.91 11.69 0.68
C ALA A 406 -20.36 12.09 2.06
N ILE A 407 -20.54 11.24 3.06
CA ILE A 407 -20.04 11.48 4.43
C ILE A 407 -18.52 11.57 4.44
N PHE A 408 -17.85 10.65 3.73
CA PHE A 408 -16.38 10.66 3.64
C PHE A 408 -15.87 11.96 3.03
N TRP A 409 -16.34 12.34 1.83
CA TRP A 409 -15.82 13.51 1.13
C TRP A 409 -16.18 14.82 1.81
N VAL A 410 -17.37 14.91 2.43
CA VAL A 410 -17.74 16.07 3.24
C VAL A 410 -16.80 16.20 4.45
N THR A 411 -16.62 15.14 5.22
CA THR A 411 -15.73 15.16 6.41
C THR A 411 -14.28 15.45 6.00
N PHE A 412 -13.79 14.81 4.95
CA PHE A 412 -12.45 15.04 4.40
C PHE A 412 -12.24 16.51 4.01
N SER A 413 -13.20 17.07 3.26
CA SER A 413 -13.16 18.46 2.82
C SER A 413 -13.29 19.45 3.99
N CYS A 414 -14.11 19.14 4.98
CA CYS A 414 -14.23 19.97 6.19
C CYS A 414 -12.88 20.05 6.93
N ILE A 415 -12.21 18.90 7.16
CA ILE A 415 -10.89 18.90 7.82
C ILE A 415 -9.88 19.69 6.97
N ALA A 416 -9.87 19.47 5.64
CA ALA A 416 -8.94 20.14 4.74
C ALA A 416 -9.11 21.66 4.73
N VAL A 417 -10.35 22.18 4.81
CA VAL A 417 -10.66 23.62 4.82
C VAL A 417 -10.47 24.24 6.20
N VAL A 418 -10.73 23.52 7.28
CA VAL A 418 -10.54 24.01 8.65
C VAL A 418 -9.09 24.41 8.92
N ILE A 419 -8.11 23.68 8.37
CA ILE A 419 -6.68 23.98 8.56
C ILE A 419 -6.32 25.39 8.13
N PRO A 420 -6.52 25.84 6.86
CA PRO A 420 -6.22 27.21 6.48
C PRO A 420 -7.08 28.24 7.25
N LEU A 421 -8.32 27.91 7.62
CA LEU A 421 -9.19 28.82 8.37
C LEU A 421 -8.68 29.09 9.79
N VAL A 422 -8.26 28.05 10.52
CA VAL A 422 -7.70 28.20 11.88
C VAL A 422 -6.44 29.06 11.87
N PHE A 423 -5.62 28.97 10.85
CA PHE A 423 -4.38 29.71 10.73
C PHE A 423 -4.52 31.07 10.03
N THR A 424 -5.74 31.56 9.73
CA THR A 424 -5.94 32.88 9.10
C THR A 424 -5.33 34.02 9.91
N GLY A 425 -5.30 33.91 11.25
CA GLY A 425 -4.63 34.88 12.13
C GLY A 425 -3.11 34.78 12.16
N CYS A 426 -2.53 33.65 11.72
CA CYS A 426 -1.11 33.34 11.83
C CYS A 426 -0.55 32.79 10.50
N LEU A 427 -0.71 33.52 9.41
CA LEU A 427 -0.37 33.09 8.03
C LEU A 427 1.09 32.65 7.88
N ARG A 428 2.02 33.25 8.61
CA ARG A 428 3.43 32.86 8.61
C ARG A 428 3.64 31.46 9.18
N ILE A 429 2.93 31.13 10.26
CA ILE A 429 3.03 29.82 10.89
C ILE A 429 2.44 28.77 9.96
N LEU A 430 1.27 29.04 9.37
CA LEU A 430 0.66 28.15 8.36
C LEU A 430 1.67 27.81 7.26
N ASN A 431 2.32 28.84 6.72
CA ASN A 431 3.26 28.67 5.63
C ASN A 431 4.47 27.82 6.02
N ILE A 432 5.10 28.10 7.16
CA ILE A 432 6.25 27.34 7.66
C ILE A 432 5.87 25.88 7.97
N LEU A 433 4.70 25.65 8.58
CA LEU A 433 4.18 24.31 8.83
C LEU A 433 3.94 23.54 7.52
N SER A 434 3.34 24.20 6.53
CA SER A 434 3.10 23.59 5.21
C SER A 434 4.41 23.21 4.53
N CYS A 435 5.41 24.10 4.52
CA CYS A 435 6.74 23.82 3.99
C CYS A 435 7.39 22.62 4.69
N GLY A 436 7.36 22.62 6.03
CA GLY A 436 7.99 21.58 6.84
C GLY A 436 7.33 20.21 6.66
N LEU A 437 6.01 20.13 6.80
CA LEU A 437 5.28 18.88 6.76
C LEU A 437 5.16 18.30 5.34
N VAL A 438 4.75 19.12 4.37
CA VAL A 438 4.56 18.66 2.98
C VAL A 438 5.92 18.40 2.32
N GLY A 439 6.91 19.28 2.55
CA GLY A 439 8.26 19.12 2.01
C GLY A 439 8.96 17.86 2.53
N SER A 440 8.83 17.55 3.83
CA SER A 440 9.39 16.31 4.40
C SER A 440 8.63 15.06 3.95
N TYR A 441 7.30 15.15 3.76
CA TYR A 441 6.50 14.02 3.26
C TYR A 441 6.87 13.62 1.83
N SER A 442 7.33 14.56 1.00
CA SER A 442 7.84 14.22 -0.34
C SER A 442 9.04 13.26 -0.30
N VAL A 443 9.85 13.31 0.77
CA VAL A 443 10.96 12.37 0.99
C VAL A 443 10.42 10.97 1.32
N VAL A 444 9.35 10.87 2.11
CA VAL A 444 8.67 9.60 2.40
C VAL A 444 8.17 8.94 1.12
N LEU A 445 7.54 9.72 0.22
CA LEU A 445 7.08 9.21 -1.07
C LEU A 445 8.22 8.72 -1.97
N ALA A 446 9.37 9.38 -1.93
CA ALA A 446 10.55 8.91 -2.66
C ALA A 446 11.10 7.60 -2.09
N ILE A 447 11.19 7.48 -0.76
CA ILE A 447 11.63 6.23 -0.11
C ILE A 447 10.70 5.08 -0.53
N HIS A 448 9.38 5.31 -0.55
CA HIS A 448 8.42 4.31 -1.02
C HIS A 448 8.67 3.84 -2.47
N SER A 449 9.17 4.70 -3.35
CA SER A 449 9.48 4.30 -4.72
C SER A 449 10.65 3.32 -4.82
N TYR A 450 11.46 3.20 -3.77
CA TYR A 450 12.59 2.27 -3.67
C TYR A 450 12.31 1.09 -2.73
N LEU A 451 11.56 1.34 -1.65
CA LEU A 451 11.15 0.34 -0.65
C LEU A 451 9.63 0.42 -0.49
N TYR A 452 8.94 -0.70 -0.55
CA TYR A 452 7.51 -0.71 -0.26
C TYR A 452 7.28 -0.39 1.22
N THR A 453 6.62 0.73 1.49
CA THR A 453 6.39 1.24 2.84
C THR A 453 4.92 1.61 3.03
N SER A 454 4.43 1.49 4.25
CA SER A 454 3.02 1.73 4.56
C SER A 454 2.63 3.21 4.54
N LEU A 455 3.58 4.12 4.82
CA LEU A 455 3.30 5.56 4.94
C LEU A 455 2.88 6.26 3.63
N SER A 456 3.20 5.68 2.48
CA SER A 456 2.72 6.20 1.19
C SER A 456 1.19 6.02 1.01
N TYR A 457 0.62 5.00 1.67
CA TYR A 457 -0.82 4.75 1.62
C TYR A 457 -1.65 5.84 2.31
N ILE A 458 -1.03 6.76 3.07
CA ILE A 458 -1.67 7.96 3.60
C ILE A 458 -2.36 8.74 2.46
N THR A 459 -1.66 9.03 1.38
CA THR A 459 -2.21 9.74 0.23
C THR A 459 -2.75 8.80 -0.85
N LEU A 460 -2.18 7.61 -0.99
CA LEU A 460 -2.56 6.64 -2.01
C LEU A 460 -3.98 6.09 -1.80
N ASN A 461 -4.41 5.84 -0.55
CA ASN A 461 -5.78 5.38 -0.27
C ASN A 461 -6.83 6.43 -0.64
N VAL A 462 -6.55 7.72 -0.38
CA VAL A 462 -7.44 8.82 -0.81
C VAL A 462 -7.49 8.89 -2.34
N LEU A 463 -6.35 8.74 -2.99
CA LEU A 463 -6.26 8.69 -4.45
C LEU A 463 -7.03 7.50 -5.03
N LYS A 464 -6.85 6.29 -4.49
CA LYS A 464 -7.60 5.09 -4.90
C LYS A 464 -9.10 5.30 -4.80
N ARG A 465 -9.57 5.87 -3.68
CA ARG A 465 -10.99 6.18 -3.48
C ARG A 465 -11.50 7.24 -4.46
N ALA A 466 -10.66 8.23 -4.80
CA ALA A 466 -11.01 9.22 -5.80
C ALA A 466 -11.07 8.63 -7.22
N LEU A 467 -10.33 7.57 -7.51
CA LEU A 467 -10.27 6.94 -8.83
C LEU A 467 -11.32 5.84 -9.03
N HIS A 468 -11.62 5.05 -8.01
CA HIS A 468 -12.45 3.85 -8.12
C HIS A 468 -13.62 3.87 -7.14
N VAL A 469 -14.84 3.75 -7.67
CA VAL A 469 -16.09 3.86 -6.87
C VAL A 469 -16.22 2.69 -5.89
N ASP A 470 -15.87 1.48 -6.29
CA ASP A 470 -16.02 0.27 -5.45
C ASP A 470 -15.06 0.25 -4.26
N PHE A 471 -13.95 0.99 -4.35
CA PHE A 471 -12.97 1.13 -3.25
C PHE A 471 -13.57 1.65 -1.93
N ARG A 472 -14.75 2.27 -1.95
CA ARG A 472 -15.49 2.72 -0.76
C ARG A 472 -15.77 1.60 0.25
N GLY A 473 -15.96 0.36 -0.25
CA GLY A 473 -16.21 -0.83 0.57
C GLY A 473 -14.96 -1.48 1.13
N ALA A 474 -13.78 -1.14 0.63
CA ALA A 474 -12.52 -1.78 0.99
C ALA A 474 -12.05 -1.39 2.40
N PHE A 475 -11.53 -2.37 3.14
CA PHE A 475 -10.86 -2.13 4.41
C PHE A 475 -9.46 -1.57 4.20
N LEU A 476 -9.13 -0.50 4.92
CA LEU A 476 -7.87 0.24 4.79
C LEU A 476 -6.82 -0.21 5.83
N ASN A 477 -6.72 -1.51 6.07
CA ASN A 477 -5.71 -2.01 7.01
C ASN A 477 -4.36 -2.08 6.32
N VAL A 478 -3.39 -1.37 6.88
CA VAL A 478 -2.01 -1.33 6.40
C VAL A 478 -1.11 -1.78 7.54
N PRO A 479 -0.16 -2.71 7.31
CA PRO A 479 0.75 -3.15 8.37
C PRO A 479 1.69 -2.02 8.76
N PHE A 480 1.93 -1.86 10.07
CA PHE A 480 2.99 -1.00 10.59
C PHE A 480 4.13 -1.89 11.06
N GLN A 481 5.22 -1.88 10.33
CA GLN A 481 6.38 -2.71 10.60
C GLN A 481 7.61 -1.85 10.98
N THR A 482 8.74 -2.47 11.24
CA THR A 482 9.94 -1.79 11.77
C THR A 482 10.42 -0.65 10.85
N ASN A 483 10.41 -0.87 9.52
CA ASN A 483 10.82 0.16 8.56
C ASN A 483 9.87 1.35 8.55
N ASP A 484 8.57 1.12 8.71
CA ASP A 484 7.58 2.20 8.79
C ASP A 484 7.79 3.09 10.01
N PHE A 485 8.13 2.51 11.18
CA PHE A 485 8.48 3.29 12.37
C PHE A 485 9.76 4.11 12.17
N ILE A 486 10.78 3.56 11.50
CA ILE A 486 12.00 4.28 11.18
C ILE A 486 11.68 5.46 10.25
N ILE A 487 10.90 5.23 9.21
CA ILE A 487 10.53 6.28 8.24
C ILE A 487 9.64 7.35 8.87
N LEU A 488 8.72 6.95 9.74
CA LEU A 488 7.90 7.88 10.53
C LEU A 488 8.78 8.78 11.42
N ALA A 489 9.77 8.20 12.09
CA ALA A 489 10.73 8.95 12.90
C ALA A 489 11.56 9.92 12.03
N VAL A 490 12.05 9.48 10.87
CA VAL A 490 12.76 10.32 9.89
C VAL A 490 11.88 11.46 9.41
N TRP A 491 10.62 11.18 9.06
CA TRP A 491 9.65 12.21 8.65
C TRP A 491 9.44 13.25 9.74
N GLY A 492 9.19 12.81 10.98
CA GLY A 492 9.02 13.70 12.13
C GLY A 492 10.27 14.56 12.40
N MET A 493 11.47 13.97 12.38
CA MET A 493 12.72 14.69 12.57
C MET A 493 12.97 15.74 11.46
N LEU A 494 12.73 15.38 10.19
CA LEU A 494 12.85 16.32 9.07
C LEU A 494 11.86 17.47 9.20
N ALA A 495 10.58 17.18 9.51
CA ALA A 495 9.57 18.21 9.69
C ALA A 495 9.92 19.17 10.83
N VAL A 496 10.24 18.65 12.01
CA VAL A 496 10.58 19.46 13.19
C VAL A 496 11.86 20.27 12.96
N SER A 497 12.90 19.67 12.39
CA SER A 497 14.15 20.37 12.09
C SER A 497 13.95 21.46 11.04
N GLY A 498 13.18 21.19 9.97
CA GLY A 498 12.86 22.17 8.93
C GLY A 498 12.05 23.36 9.47
N ILE A 499 10.98 23.07 10.24
CA ILE A 499 10.14 24.11 10.88
C ILE A 499 10.98 24.95 11.84
N THR A 500 11.73 24.31 12.73
CA THR A 500 12.58 25.02 13.72
C THR A 500 13.64 25.88 13.05
N PHE A 501 14.29 25.34 12.00
CA PHE A 501 15.27 26.07 11.22
C PHE A 501 14.65 27.31 10.54
N GLN A 502 13.50 27.17 9.90
CA GLN A 502 12.81 28.29 9.26
C GLN A 502 12.36 29.34 10.28
N ILE A 503 11.78 28.96 11.43
CA ILE A 503 11.35 29.87 12.47
C ILE A 503 12.57 30.68 13.02
N ARG A 504 13.69 29.99 13.31
CA ARG A 504 14.91 30.65 13.81
C ARG A 504 15.50 31.62 12.78
N ARG A 505 15.59 31.19 11.53
CA ARG A 505 16.20 31.95 10.45
C ARG A 505 15.42 33.22 10.07
N GLU A 506 14.08 33.10 10.09
CA GLU A 506 13.19 34.21 9.70
C GLU A 506 12.82 35.14 10.90
N ARG A 507 13.34 34.88 12.10
CA ARG A 507 13.09 35.70 13.28
C ARG A 507 13.63 37.12 13.04
N GLY A 508 12.75 38.14 13.21
CA GLY A 508 13.10 39.54 12.99
C GLY A 508 13.01 40.04 11.54
N ARG A 509 12.55 39.20 10.59
CA ARG A 509 12.34 39.61 9.19
C ARG A 509 10.87 39.89 8.89
N PRO A 510 10.57 40.69 7.83
CA PRO A 510 9.20 40.90 7.38
C PRO A 510 8.53 39.57 7.03
N PHE A 511 7.23 39.47 7.34
CA PHE A 511 6.47 38.21 7.23
C PHE A 511 6.45 37.62 5.82
N PHE A 512 6.31 38.46 4.79
CA PHE A 512 6.28 38.07 3.39
C PHE A 512 7.05 39.05 2.51
N PRO A 513 7.61 38.62 1.38
CA PRO A 513 8.31 39.51 0.47
C PRO A 513 7.35 40.55 -0.12
N PRO A 514 7.80 41.78 -0.34
CA PRO A 514 6.99 42.87 -0.91
C PRO A 514 6.55 42.50 -2.35
N HIS A 515 5.43 43.09 -2.79
CA HIS A 515 4.82 42.85 -4.09
C HIS A 515 5.79 43.09 -5.27
N PRO A 516 6.26 42.07 -5.99
CA PRO A 516 7.36 42.22 -6.95
C PRO A 516 7.01 43.12 -8.14
N TYR A 517 5.77 43.02 -8.62
CA TYR A 517 5.31 43.80 -9.77
C TYR A 517 5.23 45.32 -9.43
N LYS A 518 4.77 45.67 -8.21
CA LYS A 518 4.74 47.07 -7.78
C LYS A 518 6.15 47.65 -7.66
N LEU A 519 7.10 46.86 -7.12
CA LEU A 519 8.51 47.27 -7.04
C LEU A 519 9.10 47.44 -8.44
N TRP A 520 8.88 46.47 -9.33
CA TRP A 520 9.33 46.55 -10.72
C TRP A 520 8.73 47.76 -11.45
N LYS A 521 7.39 47.99 -11.27
CA LYS A 521 6.71 49.13 -11.88
C LYS A 521 7.27 50.47 -11.36
N ARG A 522 7.44 50.63 -10.04
CA ARG A 522 8.03 51.83 -9.43
C ARG A 522 9.48 52.09 -9.92
N GLU A 523 10.25 51.02 -10.01
CA GLU A 523 11.62 51.14 -10.51
C GLU A 523 11.64 51.50 -12.00
N ARG A 524 10.73 50.95 -12.79
CA ARG A 524 10.57 51.33 -14.19
C ARG A 524 10.13 52.80 -14.33
N GLU A 525 9.16 53.23 -13.53
CA GLU A 525 8.68 54.63 -13.50
C GLU A 525 9.81 55.58 -13.11
N ARG A 526 10.59 55.25 -12.09
CA ARG A 526 11.77 56.04 -11.70
C ARG A 526 12.78 56.15 -12.84
N ARG A 527 12.99 55.12 -13.61
CA ARG A 527 13.90 55.14 -14.76
C ARG A 527 13.39 55.95 -15.94
N VAL A 528 12.07 56.00 -16.13
CA VAL A 528 11.43 56.77 -17.19
C VAL A 528 11.34 58.27 -16.88
N THR A 529 11.17 58.64 -15.60
CA THR A 529 11.07 60.04 -15.18
C THR A 529 12.40 60.78 -15.12
N ASN A 530 13.55 60.10 -15.18
CA ASN A 530 14.87 60.72 -15.22
C ASN A 530 15.38 60.90 -16.65
N ILE A 531 14.62 61.63 -17.49
CA ILE A 531 14.95 61.90 -18.90
C ILE A 531 16.20 62.77 -19.05
N LEU A 532 16.62 63.50 -18.01
CA LEU A 532 17.77 64.42 -18.03
C LEU A 532 19.13 63.80 -17.65
N ASP A 533 19.16 62.54 -17.24
CA ASP A 533 20.40 61.84 -16.87
C ASP A 533 20.80 60.80 -17.94
N PRO A 534 21.85 61.04 -18.77
CA PRO A 534 22.31 60.15 -19.82
C PRO A 534 22.78 58.77 -19.30
N SER A 535 23.11 58.66 -18.00
CA SER A 535 23.56 57.42 -17.37
C SER A 535 22.44 56.41 -17.17
N HIS A 536 21.17 56.78 -17.37
CA HIS A 536 19.99 55.94 -17.18
C HIS A 536 19.45 55.30 -18.45
N HIS A 537 20.25 55.24 -19.51
CA HIS A 537 19.82 54.51 -20.71
C HIS A 537 19.62 53.03 -20.41
N ILE A 538 18.40 52.53 -20.62
CA ILE A 538 18.09 51.13 -20.42
C ILE A 538 18.78 50.35 -21.54
N PRO A 539 19.85 49.59 -21.29
CA PRO A 539 20.54 48.87 -22.34
C PRO A 539 19.61 47.80 -22.96
N PRO A 540 19.72 47.57 -24.26
CA PRO A 540 18.90 46.58 -24.95
C PRO A 540 19.08 45.18 -24.31
N LEU A 541 18.07 44.34 -24.44
CA LEU A 541 17.98 43.02 -23.76
C LEU A 541 19.24 42.15 -23.95
N ARG A 542 19.91 42.31 -25.10
CA ARG A 542 21.17 41.63 -25.47
C ARG A 542 22.35 42.04 -24.60
N GLU A 543 22.45 43.31 -24.19
CA GLU A 543 23.50 43.82 -23.31
C GLU A 543 23.24 43.47 -21.84
N ARG A 544 21.97 43.42 -21.40
CA ARG A 544 21.61 42.91 -20.07
C ARG A 544 21.96 41.45 -19.89
N LEU A 545 21.73 40.63 -20.92
CA LEU A 545 22.12 39.22 -20.92
C LEU A 545 23.64 39.05 -20.90
N ARG A 546 24.38 39.88 -21.69
CA ARG A 546 25.84 39.91 -21.63
C ARG A 546 26.36 40.32 -20.27
N GLY A 547 25.77 41.36 -19.64
CA GLY A 547 26.14 41.80 -18.31
C GLY A 547 25.89 40.72 -17.24
N ARG A 548 24.77 40.00 -17.31
CA ARG A 548 24.51 38.87 -16.38
C ARG A 548 25.45 37.70 -16.62
N LEU A 549 25.77 37.38 -17.87
CA LEU A 549 26.76 36.36 -18.20
C LEU A 549 28.17 36.74 -17.77
N ALA A 550 28.53 38.02 -17.86
CA ALA A 550 29.80 38.55 -17.36
C ALA A 550 29.87 38.42 -15.83
N GLN A 551 28.81 38.81 -15.09
CA GLN A 551 28.72 38.63 -13.64
C GLN A 551 28.83 37.15 -13.21
N ILE A 552 28.21 36.25 -13.94
CA ILE A 552 28.34 34.80 -13.69
C ILE A 552 29.77 34.33 -13.97
N LYS A 553 30.41 34.88 -15.02
CA LYS A 553 31.80 34.56 -15.37
C LYS A 553 32.79 35.08 -14.35
N GLU A 554 32.53 36.25 -13.72
CA GLU A 554 33.33 36.79 -12.61
C GLU A 554 33.18 35.97 -11.32
N LEU A 555 32.00 35.41 -11.02
CA LEU A 555 31.78 34.50 -9.89
C LEU A 555 32.60 33.20 -10.00
N PHE A 556 32.95 32.79 -11.21
CA PHE A 556 33.81 31.64 -11.46
C PHE A 556 35.29 31.98 -11.68
N ARG A 557 35.65 33.27 -11.69
CA ARG A 557 37.03 33.68 -11.82
C ARG A 557 37.65 33.71 -10.42
N LYS A 558 38.63 32.85 -10.17
CA LYS A 558 39.42 32.89 -8.94
C LYS A 558 40.00 34.31 -8.75
N GLU A 559 39.72 34.92 -7.62
CA GLU A 559 40.38 36.16 -7.21
C GLU A 559 41.90 35.94 -7.22
N GLN A 560 42.61 36.67 -8.12
CA GLN A 560 44.02 36.86 -7.94
C GLN A 560 44.20 37.91 -6.84
N PRO A 561 45.13 37.71 -5.91
CA PRO A 561 45.38 38.69 -4.85
C PRO A 561 45.78 40.04 -5.50
N ALA A 562 45.05 41.07 -5.12
CA ALA A 562 45.30 42.45 -5.54
C ALA A 562 46.73 42.83 -5.15
N GLY A 563 47.62 42.88 -6.12
CA GLY A 563 48.94 43.50 -5.95
C GLY A 563 48.78 45.00 -5.82
N GLU A 564 49.36 45.50 -4.76
CA GLU A 564 49.48 46.87 -4.34
C GLU A 564 50.05 47.75 -5.45
N ARG A 565 49.19 48.47 -6.21
CA ARG A 565 49.56 49.63 -7.05
C ARG A 565 48.33 50.53 -7.23
N THR A 566 47.99 51.27 -6.20
CA THR A 566 47.19 52.48 -6.36
C THR A 566 48.14 53.69 -6.56
N PRO A 567 48.07 54.39 -7.70
CA PRO A 567 48.73 55.66 -7.78
C PRO A 567 47.99 56.71 -6.91
N LEU A 568 48.67 57.26 -5.93
CA LEU A 568 48.21 58.43 -5.23
C LEU A 568 48.10 59.61 -6.24
N LEU A 569 46.89 60.06 -6.50
CA LEU A 569 46.65 61.35 -7.16
C LEU A 569 46.75 62.43 -6.08
N LEU A 570 47.73 63.30 -6.26
CA LEU A 570 47.84 64.57 -5.62
C LEU A 570 46.72 65.51 -6.04
#